data_9a35557612a8a0b45b8144504b67b010
#
_entry.id   9a35557612a8a0b45b8144504b67b010
#
_cell.length_a   1.000
_cell.length_b   1.000
_cell.length_c   1.000
_cell.angle_alpha   90.00
_cell.angle_beta   90.00
_cell.angle_gamma   90.00
#
_symmetry.space_group_name_H-M   'P 1'
#
loop_
_entity.id
_entity.type
_entity.pdbx_description
1 polymer ?
#
loop_
_entity_poly.entity_id
_entity_poly.type
_entity_poly.pdbx_seq_one_letter_code
_entity_poly.pdbx_strand_id
1 'polypeptide(L)'
;IDIEVECENGFPNPQDAAEPLLSITMKNHQNKKIVVWGLHEFQNYREDVDYRLCRDEDDLLIKFLDEWRMIYPDIITGWNTEFFDIPYICNRIKNLFGEDFMHKLSPWNNVFAKEVYQMGRKHQVYSIQGVSALDFFDLYRKFTYTSQERYTLDHIAFVELGERKDGNPYDTFREWYQKDYQSFIEYNIQDVEIVDKLEDKMRLIELCLTMAY
;
A
#
# COMPACT_ATOMS: atom_id res chain seq x y z
N ILE A 1 1.64 2.84 -3.02
CA ILE A 1 1.33 2.77 -1.57
C ILE A 1 1.51 1.35 -1.09
N ASP A 2 1.89 1.21 0.16
CA ASP A 2 1.97 -0.06 0.89
C ASP A 2 1.72 0.20 2.38
N ILE A 3 1.11 -0.74 3.09
CA ILE A 3 0.82 -0.63 4.52
C ILE A 3 1.35 -1.85 5.28
N GLU A 4 1.73 -1.61 6.52
CA GLU A 4 2.05 -2.67 7.45
C GLU A 4 1.08 -2.66 8.64
N VAL A 5 0.59 -3.84 8.97
CA VAL A 5 -0.46 -4.04 9.97
C VAL A 5 0.02 -4.96 11.08
N GLU A 6 -0.42 -4.72 12.30
CA GLU A 6 -0.14 -5.64 13.40
C GLU A 6 -0.73 -7.03 13.14
N CYS A 7 0.03 -8.08 13.46
CA CYS A 7 -0.36 -9.47 13.25
C CYS A 7 -0.33 -10.22 14.56
N GLU A 8 -1.43 -10.22 15.32
CA GLU A 8 -1.54 -11.01 16.56
C GLU A 8 -2.10 -12.41 16.30
N ASN A 9 -3.12 -12.55 15.46
CA ASN A 9 -3.91 -13.76 15.30
C ASN A 9 -3.93 -14.31 13.86
N GLY A 10 -2.83 -14.16 13.14
CA GLY A 10 -2.71 -14.59 11.75
C GLY A 10 -2.75 -13.41 10.77
N PHE A 11 -3.02 -13.69 9.50
CA PHE A 11 -3.03 -12.64 8.48
C PHE A 11 -4.24 -11.69 8.70
N PRO A 12 -4.01 -10.36 8.79
CA PRO A 12 -5.07 -9.39 9.07
C PRO A 12 -6.17 -9.42 8.00
N ASN A 13 -7.43 -9.34 8.44
CA ASN A 13 -8.58 -9.30 7.53
C ASN A 13 -8.90 -7.84 7.16
N PRO A 14 -8.77 -7.44 5.88
CA PRO A 14 -9.06 -6.07 5.47
C PRO A 14 -10.53 -5.66 5.61
N GLN A 15 -11.47 -6.62 5.67
CA GLN A 15 -12.89 -6.32 5.86
C GLN A 15 -13.20 -5.90 7.30
N ASP A 16 -12.56 -6.53 8.26
CA ASP A 16 -12.76 -6.21 9.68
C ASP A 16 -11.85 -5.07 10.12
N ALA A 17 -10.65 -4.98 9.55
CA ALA A 17 -9.58 -4.03 9.87
C ALA A 17 -9.44 -3.83 11.39
N ALA A 18 -9.36 -4.96 12.12
CA ALA A 18 -9.38 -4.98 13.57
C ALA A 18 -8.03 -4.57 14.16
N GLU A 19 -6.94 -4.98 13.53
CA GLU A 19 -5.58 -4.77 14.02
C GLU A 19 -5.06 -3.37 13.65
N PRO A 20 -4.21 -2.76 14.50
CA PRO A 20 -3.64 -1.44 14.22
C PRO A 20 -2.73 -1.41 13.00
N LEU A 21 -2.74 -0.26 12.31
CA LEU A 21 -1.72 0.09 11.31
C LEU A 21 -0.41 0.47 12.01
N LEU A 22 0.69 -0.13 11.57
CA LEU A 22 2.04 0.12 12.09
C LEU A 22 2.79 1.15 11.24
N SER A 23 2.56 1.14 9.93
CA SER A 23 3.10 2.12 9.00
C SER A 23 2.25 2.23 7.73
N ILE A 24 2.35 3.39 7.10
CA ILE A 24 1.88 3.64 5.74
C ILE A 24 3.05 4.24 4.98
N THR A 25 3.36 3.70 3.80
CA THR A 25 4.40 4.22 2.92
C THR A 25 3.81 4.59 1.56
N MET A 26 4.07 5.81 1.10
CA MET A 26 3.70 6.26 -0.24
C MET A 26 4.94 6.75 -0.99
N LYS A 27 5.07 6.35 -2.25
CA LYS A 27 6.07 6.88 -3.17
C LYS A 27 5.39 7.63 -4.32
N ASN A 28 5.83 8.84 -4.57
CA ASN A 28 5.39 9.60 -5.71
C ASN A 28 6.27 9.25 -6.92
N HIS A 29 5.66 8.65 -7.95
CA HIS A 29 6.36 8.19 -9.14
C HIS A 29 7.06 9.34 -9.92
N GLN A 30 6.47 10.55 -9.95
CA GLN A 30 6.99 11.65 -10.76
C GLN A 30 8.26 12.27 -10.15
N ASN A 31 8.26 12.54 -8.84
CA ASN A 31 9.38 13.18 -8.16
C ASN A 31 10.26 12.20 -7.35
N LYS A 32 9.88 10.92 -7.33
CA LYS A 32 10.55 9.81 -6.63
C LYS A 32 10.66 10.00 -5.10
N LYS A 33 9.92 10.96 -4.52
CA LYS A 33 9.88 11.16 -3.07
C LYS A 33 9.02 10.09 -2.39
N ILE A 34 9.49 9.65 -1.24
CA ILE A 34 8.83 8.66 -0.38
C ILE A 34 8.43 9.35 0.91
N VAL A 35 7.19 9.17 1.32
CA VAL A 35 6.69 9.59 2.63
C VAL A 35 6.30 8.35 3.41
N VAL A 36 6.78 8.26 4.64
CA VAL A 36 6.50 7.15 5.56
C VAL A 36 5.91 7.70 6.84
N TRP A 37 4.74 7.23 7.22
CA TRP A 37 4.17 7.45 8.55
C TRP A 37 4.40 6.20 9.39
N GLY A 38 5.02 6.35 10.55
CA GLY A 38 5.35 5.23 11.42
C GLY A 38 5.24 5.57 12.90
N LEU A 39 5.20 4.56 13.75
CA LEU A 39 4.89 4.70 15.18
C LEU A 39 6.11 4.78 16.10
N HIS A 40 7.30 4.43 15.61
CA HIS A 40 8.52 4.42 16.42
C HIS A 40 9.66 5.16 15.71
N GLU A 41 10.75 5.41 16.43
CA GLU A 41 11.95 6.05 15.90
C GLU A 41 12.53 5.26 14.72
N PHE A 42 12.88 5.99 13.67
CA PHE A 42 13.54 5.48 12.46
C PHE A 42 14.71 6.38 12.12
N GLN A 43 15.88 5.79 11.91
CA GLN A 43 17.07 6.55 11.50
C GLN A 43 17.06 6.71 9.99
N ASN A 44 16.65 7.88 9.55
CA ASN A 44 16.61 8.19 8.13
C ASN A 44 17.94 8.76 7.64
N TYR A 45 18.60 8.05 6.74
CA TYR A 45 19.85 8.47 6.09
C TYR A 45 19.64 8.88 4.63
N ARG A 46 18.37 8.90 4.17
CA ARG A 46 18.02 9.14 2.77
C ARG A 46 17.34 10.50 2.59
N GLU A 47 17.80 11.28 1.61
CA GLU A 47 17.21 12.58 1.26
C GLU A 47 15.88 12.49 0.51
N ASP A 48 15.59 11.36 -0.12
CA ASP A 48 14.36 11.09 -0.86
C ASP A 48 13.24 10.54 0.02
N VAL A 49 13.53 10.16 1.27
CA VAL A 49 12.57 9.66 2.25
C VAL A 49 12.23 10.74 3.28
N ASP A 50 10.96 11.02 3.45
CA ASP A 50 10.40 11.85 4.51
C ASP A 50 9.72 10.94 5.53
N TYR A 51 10.42 10.62 6.62
CA TYR A 51 9.86 9.81 7.71
C TYR A 51 9.15 10.70 8.72
N ARG A 52 7.90 10.39 8.98
CA ARG A 52 7.02 11.12 9.89
C ARG A 52 6.67 10.29 11.11
N LEU A 53 7.35 10.53 12.21
CA LEU A 53 7.04 9.90 13.48
C LEU A 53 5.66 10.33 13.98
N CYS A 54 4.81 9.35 14.27
CA CYS A 54 3.47 9.51 14.79
C CYS A 54 3.40 9.02 16.23
N ARG A 55 2.58 9.68 17.06
CA ARG A 55 2.44 9.35 18.49
C ARG A 55 1.72 8.03 18.71
N ASP A 56 0.73 7.76 17.87
CA ASP A 56 -0.16 6.62 17.90
C ASP A 56 -0.79 6.46 16.50
N GLU A 57 -1.61 5.43 16.32
CA GLU A 57 -2.29 5.15 15.08
C GLU A 57 -3.26 6.26 14.65
N ASP A 58 -3.92 6.90 15.59
CA ASP A 58 -4.83 8.02 15.30
C ASP A 58 -4.08 9.19 14.67
N ASP A 59 -2.93 9.54 15.23
CA ASP A 59 -2.04 10.57 14.71
C ASP A 59 -1.48 10.19 13.33
N LEU A 60 -1.15 8.90 13.13
CA LEU A 60 -0.69 8.36 11.86
C LEU A 60 -1.76 8.54 10.77
N LEU A 61 -2.98 8.09 11.03
CA LEU A 61 -4.07 8.18 10.05
C LEU A 61 -4.50 9.62 9.77
N ILE A 62 -4.49 10.50 10.79
CA ILE A 62 -4.81 11.93 10.60
C ILE A 62 -3.75 12.59 9.71
N LYS A 63 -2.46 12.40 10.01
CA LYS A 63 -1.37 12.96 9.20
C LYS A 63 -1.36 12.41 7.77
N PHE A 64 -1.63 11.11 7.60
CA PHE A 64 -1.79 10.49 6.30
C PHE A 64 -2.95 11.12 5.52
N LEU A 65 -4.15 11.26 6.13
CA LEU A 65 -5.31 11.89 5.50
C LEU A 65 -5.07 13.35 5.14
N ASP A 66 -4.36 14.09 5.98
CA ASP A 66 -4.05 15.50 5.68
C ASP A 66 -3.14 15.62 4.46
N GLU A 67 -2.09 14.81 4.36
CA GLU A 67 -1.23 14.78 3.17
C GLU A 67 -2.01 14.29 1.94
N TRP A 68 -2.76 13.20 2.07
CA TRP A 68 -3.61 12.67 1.00
C TRP A 68 -4.54 13.75 0.42
N ARG A 69 -5.18 14.54 1.28
CA ARG A 69 -6.08 15.62 0.87
C ARG A 69 -5.37 16.80 0.22
N MET A 70 -4.12 17.05 0.58
CA MET A 70 -3.31 18.09 -0.06
C MET A 70 -2.95 17.75 -1.49
N ILE A 71 -2.70 16.46 -1.78
CA ILE A 71 -2.26 16.00 -3.09
C ILE A 71 -3.39 15.43 -3.95
N TYR A 72 -4.34 14.75 -3.35
CA TYR A 72 -5.37 13.93 -4.02
C TYR A 72 -4.81 13.26 -5.28
N PRO A 73 -4.17 12.09 -5.17
CA PRO A 73 -3.51 11.47 -6.30
C PRO A 73 -4.52 11.13 -7.40
N ASP A 74 -4.18 11.36 -8.65
CA ASP A 74 -5.00 10.93 -9.80
C ASP A 74 -5.06 9.40 -9.88
N ILE A 75 -3.92 8.76 -9.60
CA ILE A 75 -3.76 7.31 -9.62
C ILE A 75 -3.06 6.85 -8.35
N ILE A 76 -3.60 5.80 -7.75
CA ILE A 76 -2.98 5.04 -6.67
C ILE A 76 -2.68 3.64 -7.15
N THR A 77 -1.50 3.14 -6.85
CA THR A 77 -1.03 1.81 -7.20
C THR A 77 -0.22 1.18 -6.08
N GLY A 78 -0.04 -0.12 -6.16
CA GLY A 78 0.78 -0.94 -5.27
C GLY A 78 0.62 -2.40 -5.65
N TRP A 79 1.04 -3.32 -4.81
CA TRP A 79 0.95 -4.74 -5.04
C TRP A 79 -0.18 -5.38 -4.25
N ASN A 80 -1.26 -5.78 -4.93
CA ASN A 80 -2.49 -6.31 -4.32
C ASN A 80 -3.26 -5.28 -3.46
N THR A 81 -3.08 -3.99 -3.76
CA THR A 81 -3.67 -2.87 -3.01
C THR A 81 -5.19 -2.81 -3.11
N GLU A 82 -5.78 -3.28 -4.21
CA GLU A 82 -7.25 -3.31 -4.38
C GLU A 82 -7.93 -4.24 -3.37
N PHE A 83 -7.25 -5.33 -2.96
CA PHE A 83 -7.82 -6.34 -2.08
C PHE A 83 -7.31 -6.27 -0.65
N PHE A 84 -6.24 -5.52 -0.38
CA PHE A 84 -5.68 -5.42 0.97
C PHE A 84 -5.55 -3.97 1.44
N ASP A 85 -4.61 -3.20 0.91
CA ASP A 85 -4.24 -1.89 1.47
C ASP A 85 -5.39 -0.89 1.46
N ILE A 86 -6.03 -0.70 0.32
CA ILE A 86 -7.13 0.27 0.18
C ILE A 86 -8.35 -0.11 1.04
N PRO A 87 -8.84 -1.38 1.01
CA PRO A 87 -9.89 -1.81 1.91
C PRO A 87 -9.52 -1.68 3.38
N TYR A 88 -8.26 -2.01 3.74
CA TYR A 88 -7.80 -1.90 5.12
C TYR A 88 -7.84 -0.46 5.62
N ILE A 89 -7.23 0.46 4.88
CA ILE A 89 -7.23 1.90 5.20
C ILE A 89 -8.66 2.43 5.32
N CYS A 90 -9.52 2.13 4.33
CA CYS A 90 -10.91 2.58 4.35
C CYS A 90 -11.67 2.09 5.57
N ASN A 91 -11.60 0.79 5.86
CA ASN A 91 -12.28 0.19 6.99
C ASN A 91 -11.68 0.65 8.33
N ARG A 92 -10.36 0.80 8.42
CA ARG A 92 -9.71 1.25 9.63
C ARG A 92 -10.09 2.69 9.98
N ILE A 93 -10.05 3.59 9.01
CA ILE A 93 -10.52 4.98 9.18
C ILE A 93 -11.99 4.99 9.59
N LYS A 94 -12.83 4.19 8.94
CA LYS A 94 -14.25 4.08 9.29
C LYS A 94 -14.47 3.58 10.71
N ASN A 95 -13.70 2.58 11.15
CA ASN A 95 -13.81 2.01 12.49
C ASN A 95 -13.40 2.99 13.58
N LEU A 96 -12.33 3.77 13.36
CA LEU A 96 -11.78 4.69 14.36
C LEU A 96 -12.47 6.06 14.37
N PHE A 97 -12.78 6.62 13.18
CA PHE A 97 -13.24 8.01 13.04
C PHE A 97 -14.61 8.16 12.41
N GLY A 98 -15.19 7.06 11.93
CA GLY A 98 -16.51 7.06 11.26
C GLY A 98 -16.42 7.25 9.75
N GLU A 99 -17.57 7.05 9.11
CA GLU A 99 -17.70 7.01 7.65
C GLU A 99 -17.40 8.37 6.99
N ASP A 100 -17.76 9.47 7.64
CA ASP A 100 -17.47 10.82 7.14
C ASP A 100 -15.98 11.10 6.98
N PHE A 101 -15.14 10.51 7.85
CA PHE A 101 -13.69 10.61 7.73
C PHE A 101 -13.16 9.75 6.58
N MET A 102 -13.70 8.56 6.38
CA MET A 102 -13.36 7.70 5.25
C MET A 102 -13.67 8.40 3.91
N HIS A 103 -14.79 9.09 3.84
CA HIS A 103 -15.18 9.85 2.65
C HIS A 103 -14.17 10.94 2.25
N LYS A 104 -13.35 11.45 3.19
CA LYS A 104 -12.27 12.43 2.91
C LYS A 104 -11.14 11.88 2.04
N LEU A 105 -11.05 10.58 1.83
CA LEU A 105 -10.15 10.00 0.83
C LEU A 105 -10.52 10.42 -0.60
N SER A 106 -11.77 10.80 -0.84
CA SER A 106 -12.24 11.30 -2.13
C SER A 106 -12.27 12.83 -2.17
N PRO A 107 -11.76 13.48 -3.25
CA PRO A 107 -11.89 14.92 -3.43
C PRO A 107 -13.36 15.37 -3.51
N TRP A 108 -14.25 14.43 -3.79
CA TRP A 108 -15.71 14.68 -3.89
C TRP A 108 -16.48 14.15 -2.68
N ASN A 109 -15.79 13.73 -1.61
CA ASN A 109 -16.38 13.09 -0.43
C ASN A 109 -17.29 11.91 -0.78
N ASN A 110 -16.86 11.10 -1.75
CA ASN A 110 -17.64 9.96 -2.21
C ASN A 110 -16.75 8.71 -2.32
N VAL A 111 -16.82 7.87 -1.30
CA VAL A 111 -16.14 6.55 -1.24
C VAL A 111 -17.22 5.50 -0.99
N PHE A 112 -17.25 4.46 -1.79
CA PHE A 112 -18.23 3.40 -1.62
C PHE A 112 -17.63 2.02 -1.81
N ALA A 113 -18.12 1.07 -1.03
CA ALA A 113 -17.74 -0.33 -1.11
C ALA A 113 -18.43 -1.00 -2.31
N LYS A 114 -17.69 -1.88 -2.98
CA LYS A 114 -18.20 -2.79 -4.01
C LYS A 114 -17.84 -4.21 -3.63
N GLU A 115 -18.71 -5.13 -4.02
CA GLU A 115 -18.44 -6.55 -3.91
C GLU A 115 -17.95 -7.09 -5.25
N VAL A 116 -16.78 -7.72 -5.23
CA VAL A 116 -16.21 -8.40 -6.41
C VAL A 116 -15.97 -9.88 -6.10
N TYR A 117 -16.14 -10.72 -7.11
CA TYR A 117 -15.82 -12.13 -7.01
C TYR A 117 -14.48 -12.39 -7.69
N GLN A 118 -13.50 -12.85 -6.91
CA GLN A 118 -12.20 -13.25 -7.44
C GLN A 118 -11.76 -14.59 -6.84
N MET A 119 -11.24 -15.48 -7.67
CA MET A 119 -10.79 -16.82 -7.27
C MET A 119 -11.86 -17.62 -6.46
N GLY A 120 -13.14 -17.46 -6.82
CA GLY A 120 -14.25 -18.14 -6.14
C GLY A 120 -14.62 -17.60 -4.77
N ARG A 121 -14.03 -16.48 -4.35
CA ARG A 121 -14.32 -15.80 -3.08
C ARG A 121 -14.89 -14.41 -3.33
N LYS A 122 -15.73 -13.98 -2.41
CA LYS A 122 -16.28 -12.62 -2.37
C LYS A 122 -15.34 -11.71 -1.62
N HIS A 123 -14.98 -10.60 -2.25
CA HIS A 123 -14.12 -9.56 -1.66
C HIS A 123 -14.86 -8.24 -1.66
N GLN A 124 -14.67 -7.46 -0.61
CA GLN A 124 -15.09 -6.08 -0.57
C GLN A 124 -13.93 -5.20 -1.02
N VAL A 125 -14.15 -4.40 -2.04
CA VAL A 125 -13.19 -3.40 -2.53
C VAL A 125 -13.82 -2.02 -2.46
N TYR A 126 -13.00 -0.98 -2.47
CA TYR A 126 -13.47 0.38 -2.37
C TYR A 126 -13.23 1.17 -3.66
N SER A 127 -14.22 1.96 -4.06
CA SER A 127 -14.11 2.95 -5.12
C SER A 127 -14.03 4.33 -4.50
N ILE A 128 -12.87 4.96 -4.63
CA ILE A 128 -12.61 6.34 -4.19
C ILE A 128 -12.87 7.24 -5.41
N GLN A 129 -13.98 7.98 -5.41
CA GLN A 129 -14.30 8.82 -6.57
C GLN A 129 -13.30 9.98 -6.70
N GLY A 130 -12.76 10.14 -7.92
CA GLY A 130 -11.71 11.11 -8.22
C GLY A 130 -10.29 10.58 -8.06
N VAL A 131 -10.11 9.34 -7.58
CA VAL A 131 -8.82 8.64 -7.50
C VAL A 131 -8.95 7.30 -8.22
N SER A 132 -8.12 7.04 -9.21
CA SER A 132 -8.11 5.78 -9.95
C SER A 132 -7.20 4.77 -9.26
N ALA A 133 -7.76 3.67 -8.75
CA ALA A 133 -6.95 2.57 -8.24
C ALA A 133 -6.54 1.66 -9.40
N LEU A 134 -5.24 1.54 -9.66
CA LEU A 134 -4.66 0.65 -10.65
C LEU A 134 -3.70 -0.30 -9.93
N ASP A 135 -4.20 -1.46 -9.52
CA ASP A 135 -3.41 -2.47 -8.82
C ASP A 135 -2.35 -3.07 -9.74
N PHE A 136 -1.07 -2.89 -9.40
CA PHE A 136 0.03 -3.35 -10.25
C PHE A 136 0.09 -4.87 -10.38
N PHE A 137 -0.34 -5.61 -9.35
CA PHE A 137 -0.48 -7.06 -9.43
C PHE A 137 -1.47 -7.49 -10.53
N ASP A 138 -2.62 -6.83 -10.60
CA ASP A 138 -3.62 -7.11 -11.64
C ASP A 138 -3.16 -6.69 -13.02
N LEU A 139 -2.49 -5.52 -13.13
CA LEU A 139 -1.91 -5.07 -14.39
C LEU A 139 -0.84 -6.06 -14.89
N TYR A 140 0.05 -6.51 -13.99
CA TYR A 140 1.06 -7.48 -14.33
C TYR A 140 0.45 -8.76 -14.88
N ARG A 141 -0.57 -9.32 -14.22
CA ARG A 141 -1.25 -10.54 -14.66
C ARG A 141 -2.00 -10.39 -15.99
N LYS A 142 -2.54 -9.21 -16.26
CA LYS A 142 -3.31 -8.94 -17.49
C LYS A 142 -2.44 -8.71 -18.71
N PHE A 143 -1.31 -8.03 -18.53
CA PHE A 143 -0.50 -7.54 -19.64
C PHE A 143 0.81 -8.29 -19.85
N THR A 144 1.12 -9.30 -19.03
CA THR A 144 2.26 -10.19 -19.26
C THR A 144 1.81 -11.51 -19.89
N TYR A 145 2.52 -11.93 -20.93
CA TYR A 145 2.16 -13.16 -21.67
C TYR A 145 2.66 -14.44 -20.98
N THR A 146 3.66 -14.33 -20.11
CA THR A 146 4.28 -15.49 -19.45
C THR A 146 3.65 -15.68 -18.08
N SER A 147 3.04 -16.87 -17.88
CA SER A 147 2.60 -17.26 -16.55
C SER A 147 3.76 -17.48 -15.62
N GLN A 148 3.67 -16.97 -14.41
CA GLN A 148 4.65 -17.13 -13.35
C GLN A 148 4.23 -18.26 -12.40
N GLU A 149 5.22 -18.91 -11.78
CA GLU A 149 4.96 -19.95 -10.76
C GLU A 149 4.33 -19.34 -9.50
N ARG A 150 4.73 -18.10 -9.19
CA ARG A 150 4.22 -17.32 -8.05
C ARG A 150 4.05 -15.86 -8.47
N TYR A 151 3.10 -15.20 -7.83
CA TYR A 151 2.82 -13.79 -8.06
C TYR A 151 3.04 -12.96 -6.78
N THR A 152 3.97 -13.38 -5.93
CA THR A 152 4.43 -12.54 -4.81
C THR A 152 5.33 -11.43 -5.34
N LEU A 153 5.32 -10.27 -4.68
CA LEU A 153 6.13 -9.12 -5.11
C LEU A 153 7.62 -9.48 -5.18
N ASP A 154 8.15 -10.23 -4.19
CA ASP A 154 9.55 -10.72 -4.21
C ASP A 154 9.86 -11.57 -5.44
N HIS A 155 8.97 -12.51 -5.80
CA HIS A 155 9.21 -13.37 -6.96
C HIS A 155 9.20 -12.57 -8.27
N ILE A 156 8.24 -11.65 -8.42
CA ILE A 156 8.15 -10.81 -9.62
C ILE A 156 9.31 -9.81 -9.69
N ALA A 157 9.74 -9.24 -8.56
CA ALA A 157 10.95 -8.42 -8.51
C ALA A 157 12.18 -9.19 -8.98
N PHE A 158 12.33 -10.43 -8.54
CA PHE A 158 13.43 -11.28 -8.99
C PHE A 158 13.37 -11.58 -10.50
N VAL A 159 12.21 -11.97 -11.00
CA VAL A 159 12.02 -12.30 -12.43
C VAL A 159 12.25 -11.08 -13.32
N GLU A 160 11.67 -9.94 -12.94
CA GLU A 160 11.67 -8.76 -13.78
C GLU A 160 12.89 -7.85 -13.57
N LEU A 161 13.33 -7.68 -12.31
CA LEU A 161 14.39 -6.73 -11.98
C LEU A 161 15.73 -7.42 -11.63
N GLY A 162 15.70 -8.74 -11.34
CA GLY A 162 16.84 -9.46 -10.80
C GLY A 162 17.12 -9.15 -9.33
N GLU A 163 16.23 -8.44 -8.67
CA GLU A 163 16.32 -8.04 -7.26
C GLU A 163 15.48 -8.97 -6.39
N ARG A 164 15.93 -9.22 -5.15
CA ARG A 164 15.15 -9.92 -4.14
C ARG A 164 14.86 -8.98 -2.98
N LYS A 165 13.70 -9.18 -2.38
CA LYS A 165 13.37 -8.51 -1.12
C LYS A 165 14.19 -9.09 0.02
N ASP A 166 14.54 -8.23 0.95
CA ASP A 166 15.05 -8.68 2.23
C ASP A 166 13.90 -9.39 2.97
N GLY A 167 14.14 -10.62 3.37
CA GLY A 167 13.14 -11.42 4.08
C GLY A 167 13.04 -11.01 5.54
N ASN A 168 11.93 -11.40 6.18
CA ASN A 168 11.81 -11.30 7.63
C ASN A 168 12.93 -12.10 8.32
N PRO A 169 13.84 -11.46 9.09
CA PRO A 169 14.92 -12.14 9.77
C PRO A 169 14.50 -12.81 11.09
N TYR A 170 13.23 -12.66 11.50
CA TYR A 170 12.68 -13.16 12.76
C TYR A 170 11.66 -14.28 12.52
N ASP A 171 11.37 -15.06 13.54
CA ASP A 171 10.42 -16.18 13.46
C ASP A 171 8.98 -15.72 13.21
N THR A 172 8.63 -14.53 13.70
CA THR A 172 7.30 -13.95 13.53
C THR A 172 7.40 -12.50 13.06
N PHE A 173 6.35 -12.04 12.37
CA PHE A 173 6.23 -10.65 11.95
C PHE A 173 6.17 -9.70 13.16
N ARG A 174 5.49 -10.13 14.25
CA ARG A 174 5.41 -9.39 15.51
C ARG A 174 6.78 -9.17 16.15
N GLU A 175 7.60 -10.22 16.21
CA GLU A 175 8.96 -10.08 16.72
C GLU A 175 9.77 -9.07 15.91
N TRP A 176 9.58 -9.05 14.60
CA TRP A 176 10.31 -8.16 13.72
C TRP A 176 10.03 -6.69 14.08
N TYR A 177 8.79 -6.23 13.99
CA TYR A 177 8.51 -4.81 14.26
C TYR A 177 8.75 -4.40 15.72
N GLN A 178 8.72 -5.34 16.67
CA GLN A 178 9.02 -5.05 18.07
C GLN A 178 10.51 -4.99 18.39
N LYS A 179 11.33 -5.79 17.71
CA LYS A 179 12.79 -5.91 18.00
C LYS A 179 13.65 -5.09 17.06
N ASP A 180 13.22 -4.92 15.82
CA ASP A 180 13.98 -4.25 14.77
C ASP A 180 13.07 -3.44 13.86
N TYR A 181 12.55 -2.36 14.42
CA TYR A 181 11.65 -1.45 13.70
C TYR A 181 12.36 -0.76 12.53
N GLN A 182 13.68 -0.59 12.58
CA GLN A 182 14.48 0.00 11.51
C GLN A 182 14.36 -0.83 10.24
N SER A 183 14.71 -2.12 10.30
CA SER A 183 14.64 -2.99 9.13
C SER A 183 13.21 -3.25 8.67
N PHE A 184 12.25 -3.20 9.59
CA PHE A 184 10.83 -3.30 9.29
C PHE A 184 10.33 -2.14 8.42
N ILE A 185 10.71 -0.90 8.71
CA ILE A 185 10.38 0.27 7.88
C ILE A 185 11.16 0.25 6.56
N GLU A 186 12.42 -0.17 6.55
CA GLU A 186 13.19 -0.34 5.32
C GLU A 186 12.53 -1.33 4.37
N TYR A 187 11.97 -2.43 4.90
CA TYR A 187 11.20 -3.39 4.13
C TYR A 187 9.93 -2.76 3.51
N ASN A 188 9.15 -2.01 4.28
CA ASN A 188 7.97 -1.32 3.78
C ASN A 188 8.32 -0.27 2.69
N ILE A 189 9.46 0.42 2.85
CA ILE A 189 10.00 1.33 1.81
C ILE A 189 10.38 0.54 0.55
N GLN A 190 11.02 -0.62 0.71
CA GLN A 190 11.44 -1.46 -0.41
C GLN A 190 10.24 -1.91 -1.26
N ASP A 191 9.07 -2.18 -0.65
CA ASP A 191 7.87 -2.62 -1.36
C ASP A 191 7.37 -1.57 -2.35
N VAL A 192 7.25 -0.32 -1.94
CA VAL A 192 6.85 0.76 -2.85
C VAL A 192 7.94 1.06 -3.90
N GLU A 193 9.22 0.86 -3.58
CA GLU A 193 10.31 1.04 -4.54
C GLU A 193 10.34 -0.03 -5.62
N ILE A 194 10.05 -1.27 -5.26
CA ILE A 194 9.98 -2.37 -6.23
C ILE A 194 8.84 -2.12 -7.22
N VAL A 195 7.66 -1.73 -6.74
CA VAL A 195 6.53 -1.41 -7.63
C VAL A 195 6.87 -0.23 -8.56
N ASP A 196 7.52 0.82 -8.05
CA ASP A 196 7.97 1.96 -8.86
C ASP A 196 9.00 1.54 -9.94
N LYS A 197 9.97 0.68 -9.59
CA LYS A 197 10.94 0.13 -10.56
C LYS A 197 10.28 -0.78 -11.60
N LEU A 198 9.27 -1.56 -11.19
CA LEU A 198 8.50 -2.38 -12.12
C LEU A 198 7.74 -1.49 -13.13
N GLU A 199 7.13 -0.38 -12.68
CA GLU A 199 6.48 0.57 -13.58
C GLU A 199 7.51 1.25 -14.50
N ASP A 200 8.66 1.70 -13.98
CA ASP A 200 9.73 2.29 -14.79
C ASP A 200 10.18 1.34 -15.94
N LYS A 201 10.23 0.02 -15.68
CA LYS A 201 10.60 -0.99 -16.67
C LYS A 201 9.47 -1.35 -17.63
N MET A 202 8.28 -1.61 -17.09
CA MET A 202 7.18 -2.27 -17.81
C MET A 202 6.15 -1.29 -18.35
N ARG A 203 6.01 -0.10 -17.73
CA ARG A 203 5.10 0.99 -18.14
C ARG A 203 3.65 0.53 -18.29
N LEU A 204 3.18 -0.29 -17.34
CA LEU A 204 1.83 -0.88 -17.41
C LEU A 204 0.74 0.14 -17.09
N ILE A 205 1.00 1.06 -16.16
CA ILE A 205 0.09 2.17 -15.84
C ILE A 205 -0.01 3.10 -17.04
N GLU A 206 1.13 3.46 -17.66
CA GLU A 206 1.15 4.28 -18.87
C GLU A 206 0.41 3.61 -20.03
N LEU A 207 0.57 2.29 -20.19
CA LEU A 207 -0.19 1.52 -21.18
C LEU A 207 -1.70 1.63 -20.93
N CYS A 208 -2.16 1.48 -19.68
CA CYS A 208 -3.57 1.63 -19.33
C CYS A 208 -4.10 3.03 -19.64
N LEU A 209 -3.33 4.07 -19.32
CA LEU A 209 -3.70 5.44 -19.63
C LEU A 209 -3.82 5.67 -21.13
N THR A 210 -2.87 5.11 -21.90
CA THR A 210 -2.89 5.23 -23.37
C THR A 210 -4.11 4.53 -23.98
N MET A 211 -4.55 3.40 -23.40
CA MET A 211 -5.75 2.71 -23.88
C MET A 211 -7.07 3.39 -23.47
N ALA A 212 -7.05 4.19 -22.42
CA ALA A 212 -8.23 4.92 -21.94
C ALA A 212 -8.51 6.21 -22.72
N TYR A 213 -7.54 6.69 -23.52
CA TYR A 213 -7.66 7.83 -24.43
C TYR A 213 -8.12 7.38 -25.80
#